data_38487c714a5c04af7caee1cfb23864b6
#
_entry.id   38487c714a5c04af7caee1cfb23864b6
#
_cell.length_a   1.000
_cell.length_b   1.000
_cell.length_c   1.000
_cell.angle_alpha   90.00
_cell.angle_beta   90.00
_cell.angle_gamma   90.00
#
_symmetry.space_group_name_H-M   'P 1'
#
loop_
_entity.id
_entity.type
_entity.pdbx_description
1 polymer ?
#
loop_
_entity_poly.entity_id
_entity_poly.type
_entity_poly.pdbx_seq_one_letter_code
_entity_poly.pdbx_strand_id
1 'polypeptide(L)'
;MKNLSLTGILVLFVIYCSAQRPAQNPMSPKKYTPKSLGYRLFWEDQFKGNQLDPQKWAVRGVGPRALGYVSAEAVKVENGFLKLSAIKKGDSILIGAVGTQGRLMTKYGYFECRAQLQRSPGVWGAFWIQSPDISKGEDPSTFGAEIDIMEFFKKLGTDIVSHNVHWAYGPHQQSTHGMQSYRKGVSKGFHTFGVEWFPDRYIFYVDGYRYYEVRKGISNIEEYLILSMELPSDKNDLRNTVFPDEFIVDYVKVFKKQGIK
;
A
#
# COMPACT_ATOMS: atom_id res chain seq x y z
N MET A 1 -42.16 -15.95 15.60
CA MET A 1 -40.75 -16.39 15.58
C MET A 1 -40.24 -16.20 14.15
N LYS A 2 -39.46 -15.15 13.88
CA LYS A 2 -38.89 -14.87 12.55
C LYS A 2 -37.41 -15.19 12.62
N ASN A 3 -36.97 -16.19 11.86
CA ASN A 3 -35.58 -16.55 11.74
C ASN A 3 -34.86 -15.51 10.89
N LEU A 4 -33.97 -14.76 11.50
CA LEU A 4 -32.97 -13.94 10.76
C LEU A 4 -31.82 -14.87 10.34
N SER A 5 -31.71 -15.12 9.04
CA SER A 5 -30.58 -15.79 8.43
C SER A 5 -29.44 -14.77 8.31
N LEU A 6 -28.39 -14.95 9.10
CA LEU A 6 -27.15 -14.20 8.99
C LEU A 6 -26.31 -14.84 7.89
N THR A 7 -26.36 -14.29 6.68
CA THR A 7 -25.48 -14.71 5.57
C THR A 7 -24.11 -14.04 5.75
N GLY A 8 -23.21 -14.76 6.42
CA GLY A 8 -21.80 -14.36 6.49
C GLY A 8 -21.15 -14.48 5.11
N ILE A 9 -20.71 -13.36 4.54
CA ILE A 9 -19.91 -13.37 3.31
C ILE A 9 -18.51 -13.85 3.69
N LEU A 10 -18.26 -15.12 3.40
CA LEU A 10 -16.94 -15.74 3.51
C LEU A 10 -16.09 -15.26 2.31
N VAL A 11 -15.23 -14.27 2.51
CA VAL A 11 -14.23 -13.88 1.52
C VAL A 11 -13.15 -14.96 1.49
N LEU A 12 -13.29 -15.92 0.59
CA LEU A 12 -12.26 -16.92 0.30
C LEU A 12 -11.09 -16.24 -0.43
N PHE A 13 -10.02 -15.93 0.29
CA PHE A 13 -8.72 -15.67 -0.33
C PHE A 13 -8.20 -16.99 -0.91
N VAL A 14 -8.44 -17.22 -2.19
CA VAL A 14 -7.81 -18.31 -2.92
C VAL A 14 -6.35 -17.92 -3.12
N ILE A 15 -5.47 -18.47 -2.26
CA ILE A 15 -4.01 -18.40 -2.48
C ILE A 15 -3.71 -19.32 -3.66
N TYR A 16 -3.70 -18.79 -4.87
CA TYR A 16 -3.04 -19.45 -5.99
C TYR A 16 -1.55 -19.47 -5.67
N CYS A 17 -1.04 -20.65 -5.37
CA CYS A 17 0.39 -20.94 -5.38
C CYS A 17 0.86 -20.95 -6.85
N SER A 18 0.88 -19.79 -7.49
CA SER A 18 1.57 -19.60 -8.76
C SER A 18 3.07 -19.58 -8.43
N ALA A 19 3.88 -20.33 -9.19
CA ALA A 19 5.31 -20.29 -9.08
C ALA A 19 5.76 -18.82 -9.03
N GLN A 20 6.32 -18.40 -7.90
CA GLN A 20 6.72 -17.01 -7.68
C GLN A 20 7.73 -16.63 -8.76
N ARG A 21 7.39 -15.61 -9.54
CA ARG A 21 8.36 -15.06 -10.50
C ARG A 21 9.57 -14.55 -9.72
N PRO A 22 10.80 -14.76 -10.20
CA PRO A 22 11.99 -14.23 -9.54
C PRO A 22 11.91 -12.71 -9.46
N ALA A 23 12.36 -12.15 -8.35
CA ALA A 23 12.41 -10.70 -8.17
C ALA A 23 13.31 -10.06 -9.24
N GLN A 24 12.81 -8.99 -9.86
CA GLN A 24 13.51 -8.31 -10.95
C GLN A 24 14.51 -7.28 -10.43
N ASN A 25 15.64 -7.17 -11.11
CA ASN A 25 16.53 -6.03 -11.01
C ASN A 25 15.90 -4.80 -11.70
N PRO A 26 16.42 -3.58 -11.44
CA PRO A 26 15.98 -2.39 -12.16
C PRO A 26 16.08 -2.58 -13.68
N MET A 27 15.10 -2.08 -14.42
CA MET A 27 15.08 -2.10 -15.90
C MET A 27 16.26 -1.33 -16.52
N SER A 28 16.89 -0.43 -15.73
CA SER A 28 18.02 0.41 -16.15
C SER A 28 18.79 0.87 -14.90
N PRO A 29 20.10 1.08 -14.99
CA PRO A 29 20.91 1.66 -13.92
C PRO A 29 20.59 3.14 -13.66
N LYS A 30 19.77 3.77 -14.52
CA LYS A 30 19.40 5.18 -14.39
C LYS A 30 18.46 5.39 -13.21
N LYS A 31 18.80 6.37 -12.37
CA LYS A 31 17.96 6.84 -11.28
C LYS A 31 17.16 8.06 -11.72
N TYR A 32 15.87 8.04 -11.36
CA TYR A 32 14.93 9.11 -11.66
C TYR A 32 14.47 9.81 -10.39
N THR A 33 14.14 11.08 -10.53
CA THR A 33 13.42 11.85 -9.50
C THR A 33 12.14 12.42 -10.13
N PRO A 34 11.10 12.75 -9.37
CA PRO A 34 9.92 13.42 -9.93
C PRO A 34 10.28 14.65 -10.76
N LYS A 35 11.23 15.46 -10.29
CA LYS A 35 11.73 16.64 -11.01
C LYS A 35 12.39 16.26 -12.36
N SER A 36 13.24 15.23 -12.40
CA SER A 36 13.90 14.77 -13.63
C SER A 36 12.90 14.19 -14.65
N LEU A 37 11.74 13.77 -14.21
CA LEU A 37 10.61 13.30 -15.02
C LEU A 37 9.64 14.42 -15.43
N GLY A 38 9.91 15.68 -15.04
CA GLY A 38 9.09 16.84 -15.39
C GLY A 38 7.88 17.07 -14.50
N TYR A 39 7.86 16.48 -13.32
CA TYR A 39 6.80 16.65 -12.33
C TYR A 39 7.08 17.82 -11.39
N ARG A 40 5.99 18.44 -10.88
CA ARG A 40 5.99 19.44 -9.82
C ARG A 40 5.19 18.93 -8.63
N LEU A 41 5.61 19.30 -7.40
CA LEU A 41 4.89 18.96 -6.18
C LEU A 41 3.47 19.53 -6.24
N PHE A 42 2.49 18.67 -5.97
CA PHE A 42 1.08 19.00 -5.90
C PHE A 42 0.54 18.94 -4.48
N TRP A 43 0.90 17.88 -3.74
CA TRP A 43 0.49 17.66 -2.35
C TRP A 43 1.57 16.90 -1.60
N GLU A 44 1.72 17.18 -0.32
CA GLU A 44 2.62 16.43 0.55
C GLU A 44 2.15 16.40 2.00
N ASP A 45 2.60 15.38 2.73
CA ASP A 45 2.69 15.38 4.17
C ASP A 45 4.08 14.87 4.62
N GLN A 46 4.71 15.61 5.51
CA GLN A 46 6.01 15.30 6.12
C GLN A 46 5.84 14.93 7.59
N PHE A 47 4.62 14.70 8.04
CA PHE A 47 4.24 14.30 9.40
C PHE A 47 4.89 15.15 10.51
N LYS A 48 5.06 16.45 10.23
CA LYS A 48 5.56 17.41 11.22
C LYS A 48 4.49 17.67 12.26
N GLY A 49 4.87 17.50 13.54
CA GLY A 49 3.92 17.66 14.64
C GLY A 49 3.88 16.44 15.54
N ASN A 50 2.81 16.31 16.32
CA ASN A 50 2.61 15.26 17.31
C ASN A 50 1.29 14.49 17.16
N GLN A 51 0.55 14.76 16.08
CA GLN A 51 -0.71 14.09 15.76
C GLN A 51 -0.93 14.01 14.24
N LEU A 52 -1.74 13.06 13.83
CA LEU A 52 -2.18 12.92 12.44
C LEU A 52 -3.01 14.15 12.03
N ASP A 53 -2.67 14.76 10.89
CA ASP A 53 -3.42 15.91 10.37
C ASP A 53 -4.80 15.46 9.86
N PRO A 54 -5.91 15.83 10.52
CA PRO A 54 -7.25 15.38 10.14
C PRO A 54 -7.75 15.97 8.82
N GLN A 55 -7.09 17.03 8.31
CA GLN A 55 -7.40 17.60 6.99
C GLN A 55 -6.77 16.77 5.87
N LYS A 56 -5.76 15.95 6.16
CA LYS A 56 -5.06 15.12 5.19
C LYS A 56 -5.41 13.65 5.32
N TRP A 57 -5.59 13.15 6.54
CA TRP A 57 -5.72 11.74 6.84
C TRP A 57 -6.87 11.42 7.80
N ALA A 58 -7.37 10.20 7.70
CA ALA A 58 -8.19 9.57 8.74
C ALA A 58 -7.62 8.19 9.05
N VAL A 59 -7.86 7.70 10.28
CA VAL A 59 -7.69 6.27 10.58
C VAL A 59 -8.70 5.50 9.74
N ARG A 60 -8.21 4.55 8.95
CA ARG A 60 -9.01 3.85 7.93
C ARG A 60 -9.43 2.47 8.41
N GLY A 61 -10.73 2.17 8.26
CA GLY A 61 -11.24 0.81 8.48
C GLY A 61 -11.14 0.32 9.91
N VAL A 62 -11.40 1.20 10.91
CA VAL A 62 -11.45 0.83 12.32
C VAL A 62 -12.37 -0.36 12.50
N GLY A 63 -11.84 -1.44 13.07
CA GLY A 63 -12.59 -2.69 13.25
C GLY A 63 -11.75 -3.94 12.98
N PRO A 64 -12.40 -5.13 12.98
CA PRO A 64 -11.73 -6.39 12.68
C PRO A 64 -11.09 -6.41 11.28
N ARG A 65 -9.84 -6.87 11.17
CA ARG A 65 -9.13 -7.04 9.91
C ARG A 65 -8.17 -8.22 10.01
N ALA A 66 -8.35 -9.24 9.17
CA ALA A 66 -7.58 -10.48 9.22
C ALA A 66 -7.51 -11.05 10.67
N LEU A 67 -6.31 -11.28 11.21
CA LEU A 67 -6.09 -11.79 12.57
C LEU A 67 -6.07 -10.71 13.65
N GLY A 68 -6.44 -9.47 13.35
CA GLY A 68 -6.34 -8.35 14.29
C GLY A 68 -7.46 -7.34 14.17
N TYR A 69 -7.15 -6.14 14.59
CA TYR A 69 -8.09 -5.03 14.68
C TYR A 69 -7.39 -3.72 14.29
N VAL A 70 -7.95 -2.99 13.35
CA VAL A 70 -7.46 -1.63 13.03
C VAL A 70 -7.88 -0.68 14.14
N SER A 71 -6.91 0.00 14.73
CA SER A 71 -7.11 0.90 15.87
C SER A 71 -6.30 2.18 15.74
N ALA A 72 -6.87 3.30 16.21
CA ALA A 72 -6.15 4.55 16.34
C ALA A 72 -4.97 4.46 17.33
N GLU A 73 -5.00 3.55 18.31
CA GLU A 73 -3.89 3.29 19.24
C GLU A 73 -2.60 2.85 18.52
N ALA A 74 -2.73 2.25 17.33
CA ALA A 74 -1.62 1.78 16.52
C ALA A 74 -1.15 2.82 15.46
N VAL A 75 -1.67 4.05 15.53
CA VAL A 75 -1.31 5.18 14.65
C VAL A 75 -0.72 6.29 15.49
N LYS A 76 0.54 6.69 15.21
CA LYS A 76 1.22 7.72 15.97
C LYS A 76 2.02 8.64 15.06
N VAL A 77 1.98 9.94 15.31
CA VAL A 77 2.89 10.92 14.70
C VAL A 77 3.81 11.43 15.79
N GLU A 78 5.11 11.19 15.63
CA GLU A 78 6.11 11.66 16.57
C GLU A 78 7.48 11.81 15.89
N ASN A 79 8.27 12.78 16.35
CA ASN A 79 9.62 13.04 15.86
C ASN A 79 9.72 13.25 14.34
N GLY A 80 8.66 13.78 13.71
CA GLY A 80 8.61 14.01 12.25
C GLY A 80 8.30 12.75 11.42
N PHE A 81 7.74 11.70 12.04
CA PHE A 81 7.39 10.45 11.37
C PHE A 81 5.96 10.03 11.70
N LEU A 82 5.27 9.45 10.73
CA LEU A 82 4.10 8.61 10.99
C LEU A 82 4.57 7.19 11.28
N LYS A 83 4.13 6.64 12.40
CA LYS A 83 4.34 5.24 12.79
C LYS A 83 3.03 4.49 12.74
N LEU A 84 2.99 3.45 11.93
CA LEU A 84 1.91 2.48 11.89
C LEU A 84 2.43 1.20 12.52
N SER A 85 1.85 0.84 13.67
CA SER A 85 2.37 -0.24 14.50
C SER A 85 1.50 -1.50 14.37
N ALA A 86 2.13 -2.66 14.60
CA ALA A 86 1.46 -3.89 15.01
C ALA A 86 1.76 -4.10 16.50
N ILE A 87 0.72 -4.08 17.34
CA ILE A 87 0.84 -4.11 18.80
C ILE A 87 0.05 -5.30 19.34
N LYS A 88 0.69 -6.18 20.11
CA LYS A 88 -0.01 -7.26 20.82
C LYS A 88 -0.62 -6.70 22.12
N LYS A 89 -1.94 -6.82 22.28
CA LYS A 89 -2.69 -6.38 23.46
C LYS A 89 -3.60 -7.53 23.95
N GLY A 90 -3.12 -8.27 24.95
CA GLY A 90 -3.75 -9.55 25.34
C GLY A 90 -3.74 -10.54 24.18
N ASP A 91 -4.92 -11.06 23.85
CA ASP A 91 -5.11 -12.01 22.73
C ASP A 91 -5.32 -11.31 21.37
N SER A 92 -5.43 -9.99 21.37
CA SER A 92 -5.66 -9.20 20.15
C SER A 92 -4.37 -8.59 19.61
N ILE A 93 -4.34 -8.36 18.29
CA ILE A 93 -3.28 -7.60 17.64
C ILE A 93 -3.91 -6.34 17.06
N LEU A 94 -3.46 -5.19 17.53
CA LEU A 94 -3.86 -3.90 16.97
C LEU A 94 -2.91 -3.50 15.85
N ILE A 95 -3.46 -2.99 14.74
CA ILE A 95 -2.70 -2.50 13.59
C ILE A 95 -3.13 -1.10 13.20
N GLY A 96 -2.18 -0.31 12.68
CA GLY A 96 -2.43 1.04 12.20
C GLY A 96 -2.71 1.07 10.71
N ALA A 97 -3.77 1.81 10.32
CA ALA A 97 -4.04 2.14 8.93
C ALA A 97 -4.61 3.54 8.80
N VAL A 98 -4.12 4.32 7.82
CA VAL A 98 -4.60 5.68 7.52
C VAL A 98 -4.86 5.84 6.04
N GLY A 99 -5.80 6.71 5.69
CA GLY A 99 -6.12 6.98 4.29
C GLY A 99 -6.58 8.41 4.06
N THR A 100 -6.48 8.87 2.81
CA THR A 100 -6.86 10.23 2.38
C THR A 100 -8.28 10.32 1.83
N GLN A 101 -9.08 9.27 1.90
CA GLN A 101 -10.46 9.24 1.37
C GLN A 101 -11.28 10.43 1.89
N GLY A 102 -11.95 11.15 0.98
CA GLY A 102 -12.71 12.35 1.30
C GLY A 102 -11.88 13.60 1.64
N ARG A 103 -10.54 13.51 1.54
CA ARG A 103 -9.59 14.63 1.77
C ARG A 103 -8.73 14.90 0.54
N LEU A 104 -8.00 13.91 0.07
CA LEU A 104 -7.31 13.92 -1.19
C LEU A 104 -7.81 12.74 -2.02
N MET A 105 -8.57 13.07 -3.08
CA MET A 105 -8.92 12.15 -4.16
C MET A 105 -8.23 12.68 -5.40
N THR A 106 -7.50 11.84 -6.12
CA THR A 106 -6.74 12.28 -7.29
C THR A 106 -6.40 11.12 -8.22
N LYS A 107 -6.18 11.42 -9.50
CA LYS A 107 -5.72 10.44 -10.49
C LYS A 107 -4.49 10.98 -11.22
N TYR A 108 -3.71 10.08 -11.80
CA TYR A 108 -2.49 10.38 -12.56
C TYR A 108 -1.45 11.21 -11.80
N GLY A 109 -0.22 11.05 -12.19
CA GLY A 109 0.91 11.75 -11.58
C GLY A 109 1.97 10.79 -11.06
N TYR A 110 2.88 11.31 -10.25
CA TYR A 110 3.87 10.52 -9.54
C TYR A 110 3.55 10.55 -8.04
N PHE A 111 3.38 9.38 -7.47
CA PHE A 111 3.09 9.18 -6.04
C PHE A 111 4.32 8.58 -5.38
N GLU A 112 4.75 9.12 -4.27
CA GLU A 112 5.97 8.69 -3.57
C GLU A 112 5.77 8.68 -2.06
N CYS A 113 6.22 7.59 -1.45
CA CYS A 113 6.39 7.47 -0.01
C CYS A 113 7.86 7.22 0.31
N ARG A 114 8.40 7.87 1.35
CA ARG A 114 9.69 7.52 1.94
C ARG A 114 9.45 6.88 3.29
N ALA A 115 9.89 5.63 3.43
CA ALA A 115 9.59 4.85 4.63
C ALA A 115 10.72 3.90 5.01
N GLN A 116 10.73 3.53 6.30
CA GLN A 116 11.49 2.41 6.86
C GLN A 116 10.52 1.27 7.13
N LEU A 117 10.89 0.09 6.62
CA LEU A 117 10.05 -1.10 6.65
C LEU A 117 10.12 -1.79 8.01
N GLN A 118 9.07 -2.56 8.36
CA GLN A 118 9.00 -3.35 9.56
C GLN A 118 10.10 -4.44 9.62
N ARG A 119 10.37 -4.93 10.82
CA ARG A 119 11.46 -5.88 11.08
C ARG A 119 11.03 -7.34 11.08
N SER A 120 9.80 -7.62 11.44
CA SER A 120 9.28 -8.99 11.59
C SER A 120 8.72 -9.56 10.28
N PRO A 121 8.75 -10.89 10.07
CA PRO A 121 8.28 -11.51 8.83
C PRO A 121 6.76 -11.69 8.73
N GLY A 122 6.05 -11.72 9.84
CA GLY A 122 4.62 -12.07 9.87
C GLY A 122 3.67 -10.89 9.66
N VAL A 123 4.17 -9.67 9.72
CA VAL A 123 3.41 -8.45 9.43
C VAL A 123 4.03 -7.77 8.22
N TRP A 124 3.28 -6.87 7.54
CA TRP A 124 3.85 -6.09 6.46
C TRP A 124 3.31 -4.67 6.41
N GLY A 125 4.21 -3.73 6.14
CA GLY A 125 3.88 -2.36 5.80
C GLY A 125 3.49 -2.26 4.33
N ALA A 126 2.51 -1.39 4.02
CA ALA A 126 2.03 -1.15 2.68
C ALA A 126 1.81 0.35 2.40
N PHE A 127 2.17 0.77 1.18
CA PHE A 127 1.80 2.04 0.58
C PHE A 127 1.07 1.76 -0.73
N TRP A 128 -0.19 2.18 -0.82
CA TRP A 128 -1.09 1.82 -1.88
C TRP A 128 -2.15 2.88 -2.16
N ILE A 129 -2.83 2.74 -3.27
CA ILE A 129 -3.92 3.62 -3.73
C ILE A 129 -5.12 2.74 -3.99
N GLN A 130 -6.33 3.20 -3.68
CA GLN A 130 -7.54 2.43 -3.91
C GLN A 130 -8.71 3.31 -4.35
N SER A 131 -9.51 2.77 -5.26
CA SER A 131 -10.82 3.30 -5.59
C SER A 131 -11.86 2.96 -4.52
N PRO A 132 -12.70 3.91 -4.09
CA PRO A 132 -13.86 3.59 -3.24
C PRO A 132 -14.92 2.76 -3.99
N ASP A 133 -14.84 2.68 -5.30
CA ASP A 133 -15.83 2.06 -6.19
C ASP A 133 -15.39 0.71 -6.77
N ILE A 134 -14.23 0.20 -6.37
CA ILE A 134 -13.57 -1.00 -6.93
C ILE A 134 -14.44 -2.26 -6.92
N SER A 135 -15.42 -2.36 -6.03
CA SER A 135 -16.36 -3.50 -5.93
C SER A 135 -17.66 -3.29 -6.69
N LYS A 136 -17.87 -2.14 -7.38
CA LYS A 136 -19.12 -1.82 -8.08
C LYS A 136 -19.19 -2.38 -9.49
N GLY A 137 -18.08 -2.85 -10.06
CA GLY A 137 -18.02 -3.42 -11.40
C GLY A 137 -16.63 -3.88 -11.79
N GLU A 138 -16.50 -4.42 -13.02
CA GLU A 138 -15.30 -5.11 -13.47
C GLU A 138 -14.33 -4.21 -14.26
N ASP A 139 -14.82 -3.13 -14.87
CA ASP A 139 -13.98 -2.25 -15.67
C ASP A 139 -13.21 -1.27 -14.79
N PRO A 140 -11.86 -1.41 -14.68
CA PRO A 140 -11.05 -0.53 -13.85
C PRO A 140 -11.03 0.92 -14.33
N SER A 141 -11.30 1.17 -15.62
CA SER A 141 -11.36 2.55 -16.12
C SER A 141 -12.54 3.33 -15.57
N THR A 142 -13.59 2.63 -15.14
CA THR A 142 -14.85 3.17 -14.62
C THR A 142 -14.96 3.02 -13.10
N PHE A 143 -14.55 1.87 -12.55
CA PHE A 143 -14.73 1.55 -11.13
C PHE A 143 -13.41 1.60 -10.34
N GLY A 144 -12.30 1.85 -11.04
CA GLY A 144 -10.99 2.00 -10.44
C GLY A 144 -10.29 0.69 -10.10
N ALA A 145 -9.17 0.85 -9.41
CA ALA A 145 -8.28 -0.24 -9.06
C ALA A 145 -7.79 -0.11 -7.61
N GLU A 146 -7.04 -1.12 -7.17
CA GLU A 146 -6.10 -1.05 -6.06
C GLU A 146 -4.70 -1.14 -6.66
N ILE A 147 -3.84 -0.21 -6.30
CA ILE A 147 -2.47 -0.11 -6.81
C ILE A 147 -1.53 -0.22 -5.62
N ASP A 148 -0.99 -1.42 -5.39
CA ASP A 148 -0.02 -1.67 -4.33
C ASP A 148 1.35 -1.18 -4.80
N ILE A 149 1.67 0.06 -4.44
CA ILE A 149 2.93 0.70 -4.82
C ILE A 149 4.08 0.00 -4.12
N MET A 150 3.89 -0.40 -2.87
CA MET A 150 4.85 -1.15 -2.08
C MET A 150 4.14 -1.99 -1.03
N GLU A 151 4.47 -3.27 -0.99
CA GLU A 151 4.22 -4.17 0.13
C GLU A 151 5.53 -4.89 0.49
N PHE A 152 5.85 -4.97 1.79
CA PHE A 152 7.08 -5.61 2.22
C PHE A 152 6.83 -6.91 2.98
N PHE A 153 6.74 -8.00 2.26
CA PHE A 153 6.65 -9.35 2.84
C PHE A 153 8.06 -9.88 3.13
N LYS A 154 8.58 -9.63 4.33
CA LYS A 154 9.94 -10.05 4.71
C LYS A 154 10.20 -11.56 4.54
N LYS A 155 9.14 -12.39 4.59
CA LYS A 155 9.24 -13.83 4.31
C LYS A 155 9.69 -14.16 2.88
N LEU A 156 9.53 -13.24 1.93
CA LEU A 156 10.02 -13.37 0.55
C LEU A 156 11.51 -13.04 0.42
N GLY A 157 12.08 -12.34 1.40
CA GLY A 157 13.48 -11.90 1.45
C GLY A 157 13.62 -10.47 1.95
N THR A 158 14.78 -10.15 2.52
CA THR A 158 15.07 -8.83 3.10
C THR A 158 15.32 -7.74 2.05
N ASP A 159 15.53 -8.14 0.80
CA ASP A 159 15.86 -7.26 -0.32
C ASP A 159 14.76 -7.25 -1.40
N ILE A 160 13.55 -7.73 -1.06
CA ILE A 160 12.43 -7.87 -2.02
C ILE A 160 11.29 -6.95 -1.62
N VAL A 161 10.79 -6.18 -2.58
CA VAL A 161 9.58 -5.35 -2.48
C VAL A 161 8.55 -5.91 -3.45
N SER A 162 7.31 -6.10 -2.97
CA SER A 162 6.19 -6.54 -3.80
C SER A 162 5.37 -5.36 -4.29
N HIS A 163 4.85 -5.50 -5.52
CA HIS A 163 3.90 -4.59 -6.14
C HIS A 163 2.74 -5.39 -6.72
N ASN A 164 1.57 -4.80 -6.80
CA ASN A 164 0.43 -5.43 -7.47
C ASN A 164 -0.52 -4.36 -8.02
N VAL A 165 -1.42 -4.78 -8.89
CA VAL A 165 -2.61 -4.03 -9.28
C VAL A 165 -3.77 -5.00 -9.22
N HIS A 166 -4.81 -4.66 -8.47
CA HIS A 166 -6.06 -5.42 -8.36
C HIS A 166 -7.23 -4.60 -8.88
N TRP A 167 -8.21 -5.26 -9.49
CA TRP A 167 -9.46 -4.64 -9.92
C TRP A 167 -10.60 -5.65 -9.94
N ALA A 168 -11.83 -5.20 -10.15
CA ALA A 168 -13.03 -6.05 -10.22
C ALA A 168 -13.24 -6.87 -8.93
N TYR A 169 -13.22 -6.23 -7.76
CA TYR A 169 -13.40 -6.91 -6.48
C TYR A 169 -14.72 -7.68 -6.42
N GLY A 170 -14.63 -8.94 -5.97
CA GLY A 170 -15.74 -9.86 -5.89
C GLY A 170 -15.43 -11.17 -6.62
N PRO A 171 -16.45 -11.85 -7.19
CA PRO A 171 -16.27 -13.18 -7.82
C PRO A 171 -15.33 -13.18 -9.02
N HIS A 172 -15.17 -12.04 -9.68
CA HIS A 172 -14.34 -11.87 -10.89
C HIS A 172 -13.07 -11.05 -10.65
N GLN A 173 -12.61 -10.97 -9.39
CA GLN A 173 -11.41 -10.22 -9.05
C GLN A 173 -10.22 -10.61 -9.92
N GLN A 174 -9.55 -9.60 -10.45
CA GLN A 174 -8.36 -9.71 -11.28
C GLN A 174 -7.16 -9.09 -10.59
N SER A 175 -5.97 -9.51 -11.01
CA SER A 175 -4.73 -8.86 -10.56
C SER A 175 -3.58 -9.05 -11.56
N THR A 176 -2.48 -8.38 -11.32
CA THR A 176 -1.20 -8.61 -12.03
C THR A 176 -0.42 -9.80 -11.46
N HIS A 177 -0.98 -10.51 -10.49
CA HIS A 177 -0.41 -11.71 -9.84
C HIS A 177 0.93 -11.48 -9.14
N GLY A 178 1.14 -10.29 -8.59
CA GLY A 178 2.33 -9.92 -7.85
C GLY A 178 3.56 -9.72 -8.73
N MET A 179 4.24 -8.61 -8.51
CA MET A 179 5.52 -8.28 -9.12
C MET A 179 6.53 -8.06 -7.99
N GLN A 180 7.77 -8.48 -8.16
CA GLN A 180 8.78 -8.41 -7.11
C GLN A 180 10.02 -7.68 -7.61
N SER A 181 10.39 -6.60 -6.94
CA SER A 181 11.60 -5.82 -7.18
C SER A 181 12.70 -6.24 -6.22
N TYR A 182 13.88 -6.57 -6.75
CA TYR A 182 15.08 -6.79 -5.94
C TYR A 182 15.80 -5.47 -5.70
N ARG A 183 15.93 -5.09 -4.43
CA ARG A 183 16.67 -3.90 -4.02
C ARG A 183 17.52 -4.20 -2.80
N LYS A 184 18.83 -4.39 -3.01
CA LYS A 184 19.78 -4.70 -1.93
C LYS A 184 19.69 -3.68 -0.81
N GLY A 185 19.48 -4.15 0.41
CA GLY A 185 19.43 -3.35 1.63
C GLY A 185 18.10 -2.64 1.88
N VAL A 186 17.04 -2.88 1.10
CA VAL A 186 15.74 -2.18 1.23
C VAL A 186 15.08 -2.35 2.60
N SER A 187 15.41 -3.40 3.33
CA SER A 187 14.95 -3.60 4.72
C SER A 187 15.70 -2.77 5.76
N LYS A 188 16.69 -1.97 5.38
CA LYS A 188 17.56 -1.21 6.30
C LYS A 188 17.42 0.29 6.05
N GLY A 189 16.91 1.04 7.07
CA GLY A 189 16.77 2.48 6.96
C GLY A 189 15.62 2.92 6.06
N PHE A 190 15.69 4.14 5.56
CA PHE A 190 14.63 4.75 4.76
C PHE A 190 14.88 4.62 3.27
N HIS A 191 13.87 4.14 2.55
CA HIS A 191 13.85 4.01 1.09
C HIS A 191 12.66 4.74 0.50
N THR A 192 12.71 5.06 -0.80
CA THR A 192 11.59 5.67 -1.51
C THR A 192 10.88 4.62 -2.38
N PHE A 193 9.55 4.64 -2.33
CA PHE A 193 8.69 3.78 -3.12
C PHE A 193 7.73 4.66 -3.92
N GLY A 194 7.63 4.43 -5.21
CA GLY A 194 6.82 5.30 -6.05
C GLY A 194 6.16 4.62 -7.23
N VAL A 195 5.12 5.29 -7.75
CA VAL A 195 4.46 4.93 -9.00
C VAL A 195 4.21 6.17 -9.84
N GLU A 196 4.54 6.10 -11.14
CA GLU A 196 3.93 6.98 -12.14
C GLU A 196 2.62 6.35 -12.59
N TRP A 197 1.53 7.05 -12.45
CA TRP A 197 0.22 6.66 -12.93
C TRP A 197 -0.16 7.51 -14.14
N PHE A 198 -0.30 6.87 -15.30
CA PHE A 198 -0.74 7.45 -16.57
C PHE A 198 -2.12 6.92 -16.97
N PRO A 199 -2.79 7.53 -17.93
CA PRO A 199 -4.06 7.03 -18.45
C PRO A 199 -4.00 5.62 -19.07
N ASP A 200 -2.79 5.15 -19.44
CA ASP A 200 -2.58 3.90 -20.17
C ASP A 200 -1.61 2.93 -19.50
N ARG A 201 -0.98 3.31 -18.38
CA ARG A 201 0.00 2.48 -17.67
C ARG A 201 0.33 2.97 -16.29
N TYR A 202 0.92 2.07 -15.49
CA TYR A 202 1.65 2.36 -14.27
C TYR A 202 3.13 2.04 -14.45
N ILE A 203 4.03 2.82 -13.81
CA ILE A 203 5.46 2.52 -13.75
C ILE A 203 5.89 2.55 -12.29
N PHE A 204 6.45 1.44 -11.80
CA PHE A 204 6.83 1.26 -10.40
C PHE A 204 8.31 1.55 -10.17
N TYR A 205 8.61 2.19 -9.03
CA TYR A 205 9.96 2.64 -8.65
C TYR A 205 10.31 2.24 -7.22
N VAL A 206 11.57 1.86 -7.01
CA VAL A 206 12.19 1.74 -5.68
C VAL A 206 13.49 2.54 -5.71
N ASP A 207 13.69 3.48 -4.78
CA ASP A 207 14.83 4.42 -4.72
C ASP A 207 15.08 5.20 -6.02
N GLY A 208 14.02 5.50 -6.75
CA GLY A 208 14.08 6.17 -8.04
C GLY A 208 14.52 5.29 -9.22
N TYR A 209 14.76 4.00 -9.01
CA TYR A 209 15.00 3.06 -10.10
C TYR A 209 13.70 2.46 -10.61
N ARG A 210 13.52 2.40 -11.94
CA ARG A 210 12.36 1.81 -12.60
C ARG A 210 12.47 0.30 -12.60
N TYR A 211 11.38 -0.39 -12.18
CA TYR A 211 11.30 -1.85 -12.12
C TYR A 211 10.26 -2.44 -13.06
N TYR A 212 9.05 -1.89 -13.08
CA TYR A 212 7.93 -2.44 -13.85
C TYR A 212 7.20 -1.35 -14.61
N GLU A 213 6.73 -1.72 -15.81
CA GLU A 213 5.69 -1.01 -16.53
C GLU A 213 4.49 -1.95 -16.69
N VAL A 214 3.31 -1.53 -16.28
CA VAL A 214 2.07 -2.31 -16.25
C VAL A 214 1.00 -1.61 -17.08
N ARG A 215 0.35 -2.35 -17.98
CA ARG A 215 -0.73 -1.87 -18.86
C ARG A 215 -2.03 -2.63 -18.67
N LYS A 216 -2.26 -3.20 -17.47
CA LYS A 216 -3.48 -3.91 -17.08
C LYS A 216 -4.05 -3.30 -15.81
N GLY A 217 -5.37 -3.33 -15.65
CA GLY A 217 -6.03 -2.80 -14.47
C GLY A 217 -5.92 -1.29 -14.35
N ILE A 218 -5.86 -0.54 -15.47
CA ILE A 218 -5.62 0.90 -15.45
C ILE A 218 -6.88 1.63 -15.02
N SER A 219 -6.79 2.31 -13.88
CA SER A 219 -7.83 3.20 -13.39
C SER A 219 -7.77 4.56 -14.06
N ASN A 220 -8.95 5.12 -14.39
CA ASN A 220 -9.09 6.46 -14.96
C ASN A 220 -9.98 7.36 -14.09
N ILE A 221 -10.22 6.97 -12.84
CA ILE A 221 -10.97 7.74 -11.86
C ILE A 221 -10.09 8.24 -10.72
N GLU A 222 -10.59 9.18 -9.94
CA GLU A 222 -9.87 9.65 -8.75
C GLU A 222 -9.93 8.60 -7.64
N GLU A 223 -8.78 8.37 -7.03
CA GLU A 223 -8.58 7.40 -5.97
C GLU A 223 -7.84 8.03 -4.78
N TYR A 224 -7.79 7.34 -3.66
CA TYR A 224 -7.18 7.83 -2.43
C TYR A 224 -5.98 6.99 -2.00
N LEU A 225 -5.04 7.63 -1.31
CA LEU A 225 -3.83 6.99 -0.79
C LEU A 225 -4.11 6.32 0.54
N ILE A 226 -3.39 5.23 0.77
CA ILE A 226 -3.44 4.45 2.01
C ILE A 226 -2.02 4.09 2.45
N LEU A 227 -1.78 4.16 3.74
CA LEU A 227 -0.65 3.59 4.44
C LEU A 227 -1.19 2.63 5.49
N SER A 228 -0.65 1.42 5.55
CA SER A 228 -1.13 0.44 6.52
C SER A 228 -0.05 -0.50 7.02
N MET A 229 -0.24 -0.98 8.24
CA MET A 229 0.37 -2.20 8.75
C MET A 229 -0.67 -3.30 8.65
N GLU A 230 -0.30 -4.41 8.03
CA GLU A 230 -1.21 -5.51 7.71
C GLU A 230 -0.84 -6.80 8.43
N LEU A 231 -1.83 -7.68 8.56
CA LEU A 231 -1.72 -9.00 9.19
C LEU A 231 -2.11 -10.11 8.22
N PRO A 232 -1.47 -11.29 8.32
CA PRO A 232 -1.86 -12.46 7.54
C PRO A 232 -3.22 -13.01 7.99
N SER A 233 -3.79 -13.86 7.16
CA SER A 233 -5.00 -14.63 7.50
C SER A 233 -4.66 -15.93 8.26
N ASP A 234 -3.43 -16.45 8.15
CA ASP A 234 -2.98 -17.65 8.86
C ASP A 234 -2.13 -17.26 10.08
N LYS A 235 -2.53 -17.76 11.27
CA LYS A 235 -1.80 -17.59 12.53
C LYS A 235 -0.37 -18.14 12.49
N ASN A 236 -0.12 -19.15 11.68
CA ASN A 236 1.21 -19.73 11.51
C ASN A 236 2.22 -18.74 10.96
N ASP A 237 1.79 -17.78 10.14
CA ASP A 237 2.66 -16.73 9.61
C ASP A 237 3.14 -15.75 10.71
N LEU A 238 2.44 -15.68 11.85
CA LEU A 238 2.80 -14.80 12.97
C LEU A 238 3.81 -15.41 13.96
N ARG A 239 4.16 -16.70 13.84
CA ARG A 239 5.00 -17.39 14.83
C ARG A 239 6.35 -16.73 15.13
N ASN A 240 6.93 -16.05 14.14
CA ASN A 240 8.22 -15.38 14.26
C ASN A 240 8.07 -13.85 14.31
N THR A 241 6.87 -13.33 14.58
CA THR A 241 6.61 -11.90 14.70
C THR A 241 6.96 -11.41 16.10
N VAL A 242 7.79 -10.40 16.18
CA VAL A 242 8.12 -9.71 17.42
C VAL A 242 7.28 -8.43 17.51
N PHE A 243 6.50 -8.31 18.56
CA PHE A 243 5.65 -7.15 18.83
C PHE A 243 6.25 -6.25 19.91
N PRO A 244 6.10 -4.90 19.86
CA PRO A 244 5.54 -4.16 18.72
C PRO A 244 6.50 -4.14 17.53
N ASP A 245 5.94 -4.05 16.32
CA ASP A 245 6.71 -3.78 15.11
C ASP A 245 6.09 -2.58 14.37
N GLU A 246 6.89 -1.86 13.60
CA GLU A 246 6.51 -0.57 13.05
C GLU A 246 6.86 -0.43 11.56
N PHE A 247 5.94 0.11 10.79
CA PHE A 247 6.17 0.73 9.49
C PHE A 247 6.26 2.23 9.71
N ILE A 248 7.43 2.83 9.45
CA ILE A 248 7.74 4.21 9.79
C ILE A 248 7.82 5.04 8.51
N VAL A 249 6.97 6.05 8.37
CA VAL A 249 6.87 6.90 7.19
C VAL A 249 7.40 8.29 7.47
N ASP A 250 8.37 8.73 6.65
CA ASP A 250 8.97 10.07 6.71
C ASP A 250 8.11 11.10 5.98
N TYR A 251 7.69 10.75 4.75
CA TYR A 251 6.78 11.60 3.98
C TYR A 251 5.96 10.80 2.97
N VAL A 252 4.85 11.40 2.55
CA VAL A 252 4.12 11.05 1.33
C VAL A 252 4.02 12.29 0.45
N LYS A 253 4.29 12.14 -0.85
CA LYS A 253 4.26 13.21 -1.84
C LYS A 253 3.50 12.79 -3.10
N VAL A 254 2.71 13.70 -3.62
CA VAL A 254 2.04 13.57 -4.92
C VAL A 254 2.52 14.69 -5.82
N PHE A 255 2.91 14.32 -7.04
CA PHE A 255 3.40 15.26 -8.03
C PHE A 255 2.56 15.18 -9.30
N LYS A 256 2.37 16.31 -9.98
CA LYS A 256 1.62 16.41 -11.23
C LYS A 256 2.50 16.96 -12.35
N LYS A 257 2.21 16.54 -13.59
CA LYS A 257 2.74 17.19 -14.80
C LYS A 257 1.78 18.28 -15.26
N GLN A 258 2.33 19.34 -15.84
CA GLN A 258 1.48 20.31 -16.57
C GLN A 258 0.88 19.63 -17.80
N GLY A 259 -0.43 19.76 -18.01
CA GLY A 259 -1.13 19.28 -19.21
C GLY A 259 -1.68 17.85 -19.16
N ILE A 260 -1.47 17.08 -18.10
CA ILE A 260 -2.18 15.80 -17.88
C ILE A 260 -3.36 16.07 -16.95
N LYS A 261 -4.58 16.07 -17.51
CA LYS A 261 -5.85 16.20 -16.78
C LYS A 261 -6.47 14.83 -16.55
#